data_9d87509fb6ebc5c0722eb585a2bd362d
#
_entry.id   9d87509fb6ebc5c0722eb585a2bd362d
#
_cell.length_a   1.000
_cell.length_b   1.000
_cell.length_c   1.000
_cell.angle_alpha   90.00
_cell.angle_beta   90.00
_cell.angle_gamma   90.00
#
_symmetry.space_group_name_H-M   'P 1'
#
loop_
_entity.id
_entity.type
_entity.pdbx_description
1 polymer ?
#
loop_
_entity_poly.entity_id
_entity_poly.type
_entity_poly.pdbx_seq_one_letter_code
_entity_poly.pdbx_strand_id
1 'polypeptide(L)'
;MRNLSKIIFINSANIPYSETRLDGNVHFIGTQGVGKSTILRAILFFYNASPIHLGIPKEKKNFDAFYFPFSNSHIIYEVERENGVYCIIVSKSMGRICYRFVDAPYDRNWFIGLGNKVYEDWAEIRHRISESSGTQPSRKVTTFELFRDIIYG
;
A
#
# COMPACT_ATOMS: atom_id res chain seq x y z
N MET A 1 -20.22 -2.33 -2.02
CA MET A 1 -19.37 -2.93 -0.98
C MET A 1 -17.92 -2.92 -1.42
N ARG A 2 -17.02 -2.55 -0.55
CA ARG A 2 -15.59 -2.46 -0.86
C ARG A 2 -14.87 -3.66 -0.30
N ASN A 3 -14.18 -4.41 -1.16
CA ASN A 3 -13.41 -5.58 -0.74
C ASN A 3 -11.95 -5.38 -1.09
N LEU A 4 -11.09 -5.56 -0.12
CA LEU A 4 -9.65 -5.56 -0.35
C LEU A 4 -9.29 -6.84 -1.09
N SER A 5 -8.79 -6.71 -2.33
CA SER A 5 -8.49 -7.88 -3.16
C SER A 5 -7.01 -8.27 -3.15
N LYS A 6 -6.13 -7.30 -2.98
CA LYS A 6 -4.68 -7.55 -2.90
C LYS A 6 -4.03 -6.57 -1.96
N ILE A 7 -2.92 -6.98 -1.37
CA ILE A 7 -2.01 -6.09 -0.67
C ILE A 7 -0.60 -6.36 -1.18
N ILE A 8 0.10 -5.28 -1.53
CA ILE A 8 1.44 -5.36 -2.09
C ILE A 8 2.40 -4.61 -1.16
N PHE A 9 3.49 -5.27 -0.79
CA PHE A 9 4.57 -4.66 -0.02
C PHE A 9 5.77 -4.47 -0.94
N ILE A 10 6.34 -3.27 -0.94
CA ILE A 10 7.55 -2.94 -1.69
C ILE A 10 8.52 -2.29 -0.72
N ASN A 11 9.64 -2.95 -0.45
CA ASN A 11 10.65 -2.50 0.52
C ASN A 11 10.01 -2.07 1.84
N SER A 12 9.06 -2.85 2.32
CA SER A 12 8.24 -2.54 3.49
C SER A 12 8.29 -3.70 4.46
N ALA A 13 8.38 -3.42 5.76
CA ALA A 13 8.35 -4.43 6.83
C ALA A 13 9.39 -5.54 6.60
N ASN A 14 10.59 -5.18 6.14
CA ASN A 14 11.67 -6.10 5.79
C ASN A 14 11.33 -7.03 4.62
N ILE A 15 10.34 -6.68 3.83
CA ILE A 15 9.91 -7.43 2.66
C ILE A 15 10.33 -6.65 1.42
N PRO A 16 11.25 -7.20 0.58
CA PRO A 16 11.62 -6.50 -0.67
C PRO A 16 10.46 -6.36 -1.64
N TYR A 17 9.68 -7.42 -1.80
CA TYR A 17 8.49 -7.41 -2.63
C TYR A 17 7.58 -8.57 -2.25
N SER A 18 6.30 -8.30 -2.11
CA SER A 18 5.30 -9.33 -1.89
C SER A 18 3.97 -8.86 -2.45
N GLU A 19 3.29 -9.73 -3.15
CA GLU A 19 1.95 -9.48 -3.67
C GLU A 19 1.06 -10.60 -3.13
N THR A 20 0.17 -10.24 -2.20
CA THR A 20 -0.68 -11.19 -1.50
C THR A 20 -2.13 -10.97 -1.93
N ARG A 21 -2.72 -12.01 -2.48
CA ARG A 21 -4.12 -12.00 -2.87
C ARG A 21 -4.99 -12.32 -1.67
N LEU A 22 -6.09 -11.60 -1.52
CA LEU A 22 -7.06 -11.80 -0.46
C LEU A 22 -8.41 -12.14 -1.10
N ASP A 23 -9.00 -13.27 -0.72
CA ASP A 23 -10.23 -13.75 -1.36
C ASP A 23 -11.48 -13.47 -0.51
N GLY A 24 -11.54 -12.30 0.09
CA GLY A 24 -12.71 -11.87 0.86
C GLY A 24 -12.79 -12.40 2.27
N ASN A 25 -12.05 -13.46 2.61
CA ASN A 25 -12.05 -14.06 3.94
C ASN A 25 -10.69 -14.03 4.63
N VAL A 26 -9.82 -13.14 4.25
CA VAL A 26 -8.49 -13.00 4.84
C VAL A 26 -7.72 -14.32 4.84
N HIS A 27 -7.76 -15.04 3.73
CA HIS A 27 -6.91 -16.22 3.53
C HIS A 27 -5.58 -15.78 2.97
N PHE A 28 -4.51 -16.08 3.69
CA PHE A 28 -3.16 -15.70 3.28
C PHE A 28 -2.60 -16.77 2.34
N ILE A 29 -2.87 -16.64 1.06
CA ILE A 29 -2.39 -17.56 0.04
C ILE A 29 -1.00 -17.10 -0.40
N GLY A 30 0.00 -17.98 -0.33
CA GLY A 30 1.34 -17.68 -0.80
C GLY A 30 2.15 -16.79 0.13
N THR A 31 1.91 -16.87 1.42
CA THR A 31 2.54 -16.00 2.42
C THR A 31 3.83 -16.54 3.01
N GLN A 32 4.47 -17.49 2.37
CA GLN A 32 5.74 -17.99 2.88
C GLN A 32 6.78 -16.87 2.93
N GLY A 33 7.41 -16.70 4.07
CA GLY A 33 8.41 -15.67 4.29
C GLY A 33 7.85 -14.33 4.75
N VAL A 34 6.53 -14.15 4.75
CA VAL A 34 5.88 -12.94 5.27
C VAL A 34 5.08 -13.31 6.50
N GLY A 35 5.39 -12.70 7.64
CA GLY A 35 4.66 -12.99 8.87
C GLY A 35 3.19 -12.65 8.75
N LYS A 36 2.32 -13.56 9.17
CA LYS A 36 0.86 -13.33 9.14
C LYS A 36 0.47 -12.08 9.91
N SER A 37 1.13 -11.82 11.03
CA SER A 37 0.85 -10.64 11.84
C SER A 37 1.21 -9.34 11.13
N THR A 38 2.27 -9.36 10.31
CA THR A 38 2.66 -8.19 9.50
C THR A 38 1.58 -7.84 8.50
N ILE A 39 1.07 -8.84 7.79
CA ILE A 39 -0.02 -8.64 6.82
C ILE A 39 -1.30 -8.20 7.52
N LEU A 40 -1.62 -8.84 8.64
CA LEU A 40 -2.83 -8.51 9.39
C LEU A 40 -2.83 -7.06 9.89
N ARG A 41 -1.70 -6.58 10.40
CA ARG A 41 -1.59 -5.18 10.82
C ARG A 41 -1.80 -4.21 9.68
N ALA A 42 -1.28 -4.52 8.49
CA ALA A 42 -1.47 -3.69 7.32
C ALA A 42 -2.94 -3.69 6.88
N ILE A 43 -3.62 -4.84 6.98
CA ILE A 43 -5.06 -4.93 6.70
C ILE A 43 -5.86 -4.11 7.70
N LEU A 44 -5.54 -4.21 8.98
CA LEU A 44 -6.21 -3.44 10.03
C LEU A 44 -6.00 -1.94 9.82
N PHE A 45 -4.84 -1.54 9.39
CA PHE A 45 -4.58 -0.15 9.05
C PHE A 45 -5.50 0.32 7.94
N PHE A 46 -5.68 -0.48 6.90
CA PHE A 46 -6.61 -0.17 5.81
C PHE A 46 -8.04 -0.01 6.35
N TYR A 47 -8.46 -0.92 7.24
CA TYR A 47 -9.81 -0.90 7.79
C TYR A 47 -9.96 0.00 9.01
N ASN A 48 -9.19 1.10 9.05
CA ASN A 48 -9.44 2.18 10.00
C ASN A 48 -8.83 1.99 11.40
N ALA A 49 -7.91 1.07 11.57
CA ALA A 49 -7.19 1.02 12.83
C ALA A 49 -6.10 2.09 12.83
N SER A 50 -6.10 2.94 13.86
CA SER A 50 -4.99 3.89 14.03
C SER A 50 -3.69 3.11 14.23
N PRO A 51 -2.56 3.58 13.68
CA PRO A 51 -1.27 2.91 13.90
C PRO A 51 -0.95 2.65 15.37
N ILE A 52 -1.41 3.52 16.26
CA ILE A 52 -1.21 3.38 17.71
C ILE A 52 -1.90 2.11 18.22
N HIS A 53 -3.00 1.70 17.63
CA HIS A 53 -3.82 0.58 18.10
C HIS A 53 -3.48 -0.74 17.42
N LEU A 54 -2.43 -0.79 16.60
CA LEU A 54 -2.08 -2.00 15.87
C LEU A 54 -1.24 -2.98 16.66
N GLY A 55 -0.94 -2.67 17.93
CA GLY A 55 -0.22 -3.59 18.79
C GLY A 55 1.25 -3.80 18.42
N ILE A 56 1.86 -2.84 17.74
CA ILE A 56 3.28 -2.90 17.46
C ILE A 56 4.02 -2.61 18.76
N PRO A 57 4.90 -3.51 19.23
CA PRO A 57 5.64 -3.28 20.47
C PRO A 57 6.45 -1.99 20.41
N LYS A 58 6.51 -1.28 21.53
CA LYS A 58 7.28 -0.03 21.61
C LYS A 58 8.77 -0.23 21.33
N GLU A 59 9.30 -1.40 21.63
CA GLU A 59 10.70 -1.74 21.38
C GLU A 59 10.99 -1.91 19.90
N LYS A 60 9.97 -2.23 19.12
CA LYS A 60 10.09 -2.27 17.66
C LYS A 60 9.54 -0.94 17.16
N LYS A 61 10.30 -0.20 16.51
CA LYS A 61 9.95 1.07 15.89
C LYS A 61 8.45 1.26 15.67
N ASN A 62 7.98 2.49 15.60
CA ASN A 62 6.60 2.78 15.32
C ASN A 62 6.20 2.26 13.93
N PHE A 63 4.91 2.37 13.60
CA PHE A 63 4.36 1.91 12.33
C PHE A 63 5.13 2.47 11.14
N ASP A 64 5.43 3.77 11.16
CA ASP A 64 6.12 4.45 10.05
C ASP A 64 7.49 3.85 9.79
N ALA A 65 8.29 3.67 10.84
CA ALA A 65 9.65 3.18 10.69
C ALA A 65 9.67 1.69 10.30
N PHE A 66 8.68 0.92 10.74
CA PHE A 66 8.61 -0.50 10.42
C PHE A 66 8.17 -0.73 8.98
N TYR A 67 7.08 -0.08 8.56
CA TYR A 67 6.52 -0.30 7.22
C TYR A 67 7.15 0.58 6.15
N PHE A 68 7.73 1.71 6.52
CA PHE A 68 8.31 2.65 5.55
C PHE A 68 9.74 3.03 5.94
N PRO A 69 10.68 2.05 5.97
CA PRO A 69 12.05 2.33 6.37
C PRO A 69 12.85 3.09 5.31
N PHE A 70 12.40 3.09 4.06
CA PHE A 70 13.14 3.70 2.95
C PHE A 70 12.25 4.67 2.18
N SER A 71 12.87 5.54 1.39
CA SER A 71 12.14 6.47 0.53
C SER A 71 11.34 5.77 -0.56
N ASN A 72 11.74 4.54 -0.92
CA ASN A 72 11.03 3.72 -1.91
C ASN A 72 10.23 2.58 -1.26
N SER A 73 9.81 2.77 -0.02
CA SER A 73 8.92 1.83 0.66
C SER A 73 7.47 2.17 0.35
N HIS A 74 6.70 1.16 -0.05
CA HIS A 74 5.30 1.35 -0.41
C HIS A 74 4.46 0.19 0.08
N ILE A 75 3.22 0.50 0.47
CA ILE A 75 2.17 -0.51 0.61
C ILE A 75 1.07 -0.10 -0.36
N ILE A 76 0.65 -1.03 -1.21
CA ILE A 76 -0.43 -0.78 -2.15
C ILE A 76 -1.60 -1.69 -1.79
N TYR A 77 -2.77 -1.09 -1.65
CA TYR A 77 -4.02 -1.81 -1.43
C TYR A 77 -4.82 -1.77 -2.73
N GLU A 78 -5.13 -2.94 -3.29
CA GLU A 78 -6.03 -3.02 -4.42
C GLU A 78 -7.42 -3.35 -3.90
N VAL A 79 -8.40 -2.50 -4.25
CA VAL A 79 -9.74 -2.55 -3.69
C VAL A 79 -10.74 -2.74 -4.81
N GLU A 80 -11.65 -3.70 -4.65
CA GLU A 80 -12.76 -3.93 -5.56
C GLU A 80 -13.99 -3.18 -5.09
N ARG A 81 -14.66 -2.53 -6.03
CA ARG A 81 -15.96 -1.90 -5.84
C ARG A 81 -16.91 -2.39 -6.92
N GLU A 82 -18.20 -2.07 -6.78
CA GLU A 82 -19.19 -2.42 -7.79
C GLU A 82 -18.84 -1.89 -9.18
N ASN A 83 -18.18 -0.73 -9.24
CA ASN A 83 -17.86 -0.05 -10.49
C ASN A 83 -16.44 -0.31 -10.97
N GLY A 84 -15.71 -1.22 -10.36
CA GLY A 84 -14.36 -1.54 -10.80
C GLY A 84 -13.35 -1.61 -9.66
N VAL A 85 -12.10 -1.53 -10.02
CA VAL A 85 -10.96 -1.73 -9.11
C VAL A 85 -10.16 -0.44 -9.03
N TYR A 86 -9.73 -0.07 -7.85
CA TYR A 86 -8.82 1.04 -7.66
C TYR A 86 -7.70 0.65 -6.70
N CYS A 87 -6.63 1.44 -6.69
CA CYS A 87 -5.50 1.20 -5.80
C CYS A 87 -5.30 2.39 -4.88
N ILE A 88 -4.84 2.09 -3.66
CA ILE A 88 -4.38 3.09 -2.72
C ILE A 88 -2.90 2.84 -2.50
N ILE A 89 -2.08 3.83 -2.81
CA ILE A 89 -0.63 3.76 -2.65
C ILE A 89 -0.26 4.52 -1.39
N VAL A 90 0.27 3.80 -0.41
CA VAL A 90 0.73 4.38 0.85
C VAL A 90 2.24 4.42 0.82
N SER A 91 2.80 5.59 1.05
CA SER A 91 4.25 5.81 0.99
C SER A 91 4.64 6.81 2.07
N LYS A 92 5.94 7.01 2.24
CA LYS A 92 6.45 8.03 3.13
C LYS A 92 7.10 9.12 2.28
N SER A 93 6.67 10.35 2.47
CA SER A 93 7.20 11.50 1.76
C SER A 93 7.52 12.59 2.76
N MET A 94 8.75 13.10 2.71
CA MET A 94 9.21 14.16 3.60
C MET A 94 8.96 13.85 5.09
N GLY A 95 9.16 12.58 5.46
CA GLY A 95 9.02 12.13 6.84
C GLY A 95 7.59 11.83 7.28
N ARG A 96 6.62 11.93 6.39
CA ARG A 96 5.21 11.68 6.71
C ARG A 96 4.61 10.62 5.79
N ILE A 97 3.71 9.84 6.34
CA ILE A 97 2.92 8.90 5.54
C ILE A 97 1.96 9.69 4.66
N CYS A 98 1.92 9.34 3.39
CA CYS A 98 0.99 9.94 2.45
C CYS A 98 0.26 8.85 1.67
N TYR A 99 -0.92 9.19 1.19
CA TYR A 99 -1.84 8.29 0.50
C TYR A 99 -2.14 8.87 -0.87
N ARG A 100 -2.11 8.02 -1.90
CA ARG A 100 -2.49 8.41 -3.25
C ARG A 100 -3.44 7.38 -3.82
N PHE A 101 -4.37 7.82 -4.64
CA PHE A 101 -5.41 6.97 -5.20
C PHE A 101 -5.23 6.87 -6.71
N VAL A 102 -5.36 5.66 -7.23
CA VAL A 102 -5.28 5.40 -8.67
C VAL A 102 -6.51 4.61 -9.07
N ASP A 103 -7.29 5.13 -10.01
CA ASP A 103 -8.51 4.48 -10.47
C ASP A 103 -8.18 3.44 -11.54
N ALA A 104 -7.45 2.41 -11.15
CA ALA A 104 -7.01 1.34 -12.03
C ALA A 104 -6.56 0.14 -11.19
N PRO A 105 -6.55 -1.08 -11.78
CA PRO A 105 -5.94 -2.24 -11.13
C PRO A 105 -4.44 -2.05 -10.98
N TYR A 106 -3.87 -2.73 -10.00
CA TYR A 106 -2.44 -2.67 -9.75
C TYR A 106 -1.66 -3.26 -10.91
N ASP A 107 -0.56 -2.58 -11.27
CA ASP A 107 0.40 -3.07 -12.26
C ASP A 107 1.80 -2.96 -11.65
N ARG A 108 2.47 -4.10 -11.54
CA ARG A 108 3.82 -4.19 -10.98
C ARG A 108 4.80 -3.24 -11.71
N ASN A 109 4.60 -3.03 -12.99
CA ASN A 109 5.48 -2.18 -13.81
C ASN A 109 5.45 -0.71 -13.40
N TRP A 110 4.48 -0.29 -12.62
CA TRP A 110 4.48 1.08 -12.09
C TRP A 110 5.69 1.33 -11.18
N PHE A 111 6.09 0.32 -10.42
CA PHE A 111 7.11 0.44 -9.38
C PHE A 111 8.41 -0.27 -9.71
N ILE A 112 8.36 -1.33 -10.49
CA ILE A 112 9.49 -2.24 -10.68
C ILE A 112 9.96 -2.18 -12.13
N GLY A 113 11.24 -1.90 -12.31
CA GLY A 113 11.86 -1.85 -13.63
C GLY A 113 12.74 -3.06 -13.94
N LEU A 114 13.63 -2.89 -14.88
CA LEU A 114 14.58 -3.92 -15.30
C LEU A 114 15.43 -4.36 -14.11
N GLY A 115 15.69 -5.67 -14.03
CA GLY A 115 16.46 -6.25 -12.94
C GLY A 115 15.74 -6.23 -11.60
N ASN A 116 14.42 -6.13 -11.61
CA ASN A 116 13.60 -6.06 -10.40
C ASN A 116 13.94 -4.87 -9.51
N LYS A 117 14.41 -3.79 -10.11
CA LYS A 117 14.78 -2.59 -9.38
C LYS A 117 13.55 -1.69 -9.16
N VAL A 118 13.36 -1.25 -7.93
CA VAL A 118 12.28 -0.33 -7.59
C VAL A 118 12.66 1.08 -8.01
N TYR A 119 11.74 1.79 -8.68
CA TYR A 119 11.99 3.18 -9.05
C TYR A 119 12.05 4.04 -7.80
N GLU A 120 13.08 4.89 -7.73
CA GLU A 120 13.30 5.77 -6.56
C GLU A 120 12.47 7.05 -6.64
N ASP A 121 12.21 7.53 -7.84
CA ASP A 121 11.60 8.84 -8.05
C ASP A 121 10.09 8.69 -8.26
N TRP A 122 9.31 9.38 -7.44
CA TRP A 122 7.86 9.38 -7.59
C TRP A 122 7.41 9.91 -8.95
N ALA A 123 8.13 10.86 -9.53
CA ALA A 123 7.79 11.39 -10.86
C ALA A 123 7.81 10.29 -11.91
N GLU A 124 8.79 9.38 -11.82
CA GLU A 124 8.87 8.25 -12.73
C GLU A 124 7.71 7.27 -12.52
N ILE A 125 7.39 6.97 -11.26
CA ILE A 125 6.26 6.09 -10.91
C ILE A 125 4.96 6.69 -11.43
N ARG A 126 4.73 7.98 -11.21
CA ARG A 126 3.54 8.67 -11.68
C ARG A 126 3.41 8.61 -13.20
N HIS A 127 4.51 8.82 -13.90
CA HIS A 127 4.53 8.74 -15.35
C HIS A 127 4.13 7.34 -15.83
N ARG A 128 4.66 6.30 -15.20
CA ARG A 128 4.35 4.92 -15.56
C ARG A 128 2.90 4.55 -15.27
N ILE A 129 2.36 5.05 -14.18
CA ILE A 129 0.94 4.87 -13.87
C ILE A 129 0.09 5.49 -14.98
N SER A 130 0.41 6.72 -15.36
CA SER A 130 -0.32 7.44 -16.40
C SER A 130 -0.25 6.71 -17.75
N GLU A 131 0.94 6.26 -18.14
CA GLU A 131 1.14 5.56 -19.41
C GLU A 131 0.40 4.22 -19.46
N SER A 132 0.43 3.47 -18.37
CA SER A 132 -0.14 2.12 -18.32
C SER A 132 -1.64 2.12 -18.11
N SER A 133 -2.17 3.01 -17.28
CA SER A 133 -3.57 2.99 -16.88
C SER A 133 -4.43 4.05 -17.58
N GLY A 134 -3.79 5.06 -18.19
CA GLY A 134 -4.52 6.17 -18.79
C GLY A 134 -5.10 7.14 -17.79
N THR A 135 -4.76 7.01 -16.51
CA THR A 135 -5.27 7.89 -15.46
C THR A 135 -4.12 8.42 -14.61
N GLN A 136 -4.33 9.56 -13.96
CA GLN A 136 -3.34 10.16 -13.09
C GLN A 136 -3.61 9.77 -11.64
N PRO A 137 -2.55 9.52 -10.83
CA PRO A 137 -2.75 9.38 -9.40
C PRO A 137 -3.32 10.66 -8.81
N SER A 138 -4.09 10.53 -7.75
CA SER A 138 -4.62 11.68 -7.03
C SER A 138 -3.50 12.47 -6.37
N ARG A 139 -3.85 13.65 -5.86
CA ARG A 139 -2.96 14.39 -4.97
C ARG A 139 -2.70 13.53 -3.74
N LYS A 140 -1.51 13.72 -3.13
CA LYS A 140 -1.22 13.01 -1.90
C LYS A 140 -2.07 13.57 -0.75
N VAL A 141 -2.64 12.66 0.00
CA VAL A 141 -3.39 12.94 1.21
C VAL A 141 -2.46 12.62 2.38
N THR A 142 -2.33 13.54 3.33
CA THR A 142 -1.30 13.43 4.36
C THR A 142 -1.84 13.16 5.76
N THR A 143 -3.16 13.18 5.96
CA THR A 143 -3.74 12.87 7.25
C THR A 143 -4.53 11.59 7.20
N PHE A 144 -4.48 10.84 8.29
CA PHE A 144 -5.22 9.59 8.41
C PHE A 144 -6.73 9.84 8.32
N GLU A 145 -7.21 10.95 8.88
CA GLU A 145 -8.62 11.31 8.83
C GLU A 145 -9.10 11.51 7.40
N LEU A 146 -8.34 12.22 6.57
CA LEU A 146 -8.69 12.42 5.17
C LEU A 146 -8.67 11.10 4.40
N PHE A 147 -7.68 10.25 4.65
CA PHE A 147 -7.62 8.92 4.07
C PHE A 147 -8.87 8.12 4.41
N ARG A 148 -9.22 8.08 5.69
CA ARG A 148 -10.39 7.36 6.17
C ARG A 148 -11.67 7.90 5.53
N ASP A 149 -11.82 9.21 5.45
CA ASP A 149 -13.01 9.84 4.88
C ASP A 149 -13.19 9.48 3.41
N ILE A 150 -12.10 9.39 2.65
CA ILE A 150 -12.16 9.00 1.25
C ILE A 150 -12.59 7.54 1.12
N ILE A 151 -12.09 6.66 1.98
CA ILE A 151 -12.44 5.24 1.93
C ILE A 151 -13.88 5.00 2.35
N TYR A 152 -14.34 5.66 3.39
CA TYR A 152 -15.65 5.43 3.98
C TYR A 152 -16.69 6.49 3.60
N GLY A 153 -16.23 7.59 3.02
CA GLY A 153 -17.12 8.65 2.55
C GLY A 153 -17.76 8.30 1.20
#